data_72c7f13e8907a543ad41a313c315da9c
#
_entry.id   72c7f13e8907a543ad41a313c315da9c
#
_cell.length_a   1.000
_cell.length_b   1.000
_cell.length_c   1.000
_cell.angle_alpha   90.00
_cell.angle_beta   90.00
_cell.angle_gamma   90.00
#
_symmetry.space_group_name_H-M   'P 1'
#
loop_
_entity.id
_entity.type
_entity.pdbx_description
1 polymer ?
#
loop_
_entity_poly.entity_id
_entity_poly.type
_entity_poly.pdbx_seq_one_letter_code
_entity_poly.pdbx_strand_id
1 'polypeptide(L)'
;MKNEIINISEPQFELIKAKVNPNETFFVELDGNEIQNKLQLFDVMEKEYDLHTSDGTWGRNWDALDDLMDDLSWIPQQKHVLAIHTYSKMLSRDKKTKEIFNDCLKCWLKFWEKDVLYCVVEGKTKEFTVYLID
;
A
#
# COMPACT_ATOMS: atom_id res chain seq x y z
N MET A 1 0.87 11.39 14.82
CA MET A 1 1.26 10.57 13.65
C MET A 1 0.53 11.08 12.43
N LYS A 2 1.22 11.18 11.31
CA LYS A 2 0.64 11.61 10.05
C LYS A 2 1.03 10.64 8.95
N ASN A 3 0.04 9.99 8.36
CA ASN A 3 0.25 9.12 7.20
C ASN A 3 0.16 9.98 5.93
N GLU A 4 1.06 9.75 5.00
CA GLU A 4 1.15 10.62 3.83
C GLU A 4 1.73 9.92 2.61
N ILE A 5 1.47 10.54 1.44
CA ILE A 5 2.06 10.16 0.17
C ILE A 5 3.14 11.19 -0.14
N ILE A 6 4.36 10.72 -0.41
CA ILE A 6 5.52 11.58 -0.63
C ILE A 6 6.11 11.29 -2.01
N ASN A 7 6.26 12.33 -2.82
CA ASN A 7 6.93 12.24 -4.13
C ASN A 7 8.41 12.49 -3.92
N ILE A 8 9.26 11.54 -4.31
CA ILE A 8 10.71 11.66 -4.15
C ILE A 8 11.45 11.07 -5.34
N SER A 9 12.75 11.35 -5.42
CA SER A 9 13.64 10.77 -6.41
C SER A 9 14.22 9.42 -5.93
N GLU A 10 14.79 8.65 -6.87
CA GLU A 10 15.48 7.40 -6.53
C GLU A 10 16.62 7.61 -5.52
N PRO A 11 17.52 8.59 -5.70
CA PRO A 11 18.58 8.81 -4.71
C PRO A 11 18.05 9.14 -3.31
N GLN A 12 16.99 9.94 -3.23
CA GLN A 12 16.35 10.25 -1.94
C GLN A 12 15.77 9.00 -1.28
N PHE A 13 15.12 8.16 -2.09
CA PHE A 13 14.54 6.92 -1.59
C PHE A 13 15.60 5.97 -1.06
N GLU A 14 16.75 5.85 -1.73
CA GLU A 14 17.83 4.97 -1.28
C GLU A 14 18.34 5.34 0.12
N LEU A 15 18.38 6.63 0.44
CA LEU A 15 18.77 7.10 1.77
C LEU A 15 17.75 6.67 2.82
N ILE A 16 16.47 6.69 2.47
CA ILE A 16 15.39 6.25 3.37
C ILE A 16 15.46 4.74 3.56
N LYS A 17 15.57 3.99 2.47
CA LYS A 17 15.64 2.53 2.48
C LYS A 17 16.80 2.01 3.34
N ALA A 18 17.93 2.67 3.29
CA ALA A 18 19.11 2.27 4.05
C ALA A 18 18.89 2.31 5.58
N LYS A 19 17.90 3.07 6.04
CA LYS A 19 17.59 3.24 7.46
C LYS A 19 16.42 2.37 7.93
N VAL A 20 15.80 1.61 7.04
CA VAL A 20 14.63 0.77 7.38
C VAL A 20 15.09 -0.46 8.15
N ASN A 21 14.42 -0.69 9.29
CA ASN A 21 14.60 -1.92 10.06
C ASN A 21 13.45 -2.87 9.74
N PRO A 22 13.71 -4.01 9.05
CA PRO A 22 12.63 -4.91 8.63
C PRO A 22 11.87 -5.56 9.81
N ASN A 23 12.42 -5.55 11.01
CA ASN A 23 11.72 -6.04 12.19
C ASN A 23 10.65 -5.06 12.67
N GLU A 24 10.84 -3.76 12.42
CA GLU A 24 9.92 -2.70 12.85
C GLU A 24 9.00 -2.23 11.74
N THR A 25 9.45 -2.32 10.50
CA THR A 25 8.74 -1.77 9.33
C THR A 25 8.43 -2.85 8.32
N PHE A 26 7.16 -2.99 7.98
CA PHE A 26 6.73 -3.79 6.84
C PHE A 26 6.96 -2.96 5.59
N PHE A 27 7.88 -3.40 4.75
CA PHE A 27 8.42 -2.62 3.65
C PHE A 27 8.11 -3.30 2.32
N VAL A 28 7.32 -2.62 1.47
CA VAL A 28 6.92 -3.14 0.16
C VAL A 28 7.46 -2.22 -0.93
N GLU A 29 8.09 -2.81 -1.95
CA GLU A 29 8.53 -2.10 -3.14
C GLU A 29 7.84 -2.69 -4.36
N LEU A 30 7.21 -1.82 -5.14
CA LEU A 30 6.58 -2.17 -6.42
C LEU A 30 7.33 -1.49 -7.55
N ASP A 31 7.37 -2.14 -8.72
CA ASP A 31 7.92 -1.55 -9.94
C ASP A 31 6.77 -1.11 -10.85
N GLY A 32 6.61 0.20 -11.02
CA GLY A 32 5.56 0.76 -11.86
C GLY A 32 5.60 0.28 -13.31
N ASN A 33 6.80 -0.03 -13.82
CA ASN A 33 6.92 -0.57 -15.19
C ASN A 33 6.20 -1.91 -15.35
N GLU A 34 6.10 -2.70 -14.31
CA GLU A 34 5.47 -4.03 -14.35
C GLU A 34 3.97 -4.00 -14.09
N ILE A 35 3.42 -2.82 -13.78
CA ILE A 35 1.99 -2.67 -13.44
C ILE A 35 1.32 -1.82 -14.52
N GLN A 36 0.72 -2.47 -15.52
CA GLN A 36 0.14 -1.80 -16.66
C GLN A 36 -1.38 -1.94 -16.77
N ASN A 37 -1.98 -2.80 -15.95
CA ASN A 37 -3.43 -3.00 -15.91
C ASN A 37 -3.88 -3.41 -14.50
N LYS A 38 -5.18 -3.41 -14.28
CA LYS A 38 -5.77 -3.73 -12.98
C LYS A 38 -5.41 -5.14 -12.50
N LEU A 39 -5.37 -6.10 -13.40
CA LEU A 39 -5.05 -7.49 -13.02
C LEU A 39 -3.62 -7.57 -12.48
N GLN A 40 -2.67 -6.94 -13.14
CA GLN A 40 -1.28 -6.91 -12.68
C GLN A 40 -1.15 -6.19 -11.33
N LEU A 41 -1.92 -5.12 -11.13
CA LEU A 41 -1.94 -4.43 -9.84
C LEU A 41 -2.43 -5.35 -8.72
N PHE A 42 -3.53 -6.07 -8.96
CA PHE A 42 -4.05 -7.01 -7.97
C PHE A 42 -3.08 -8.15 -7.70
N ASP A 43 -2.38 -8.65 -8.73
CA ASP A 43 -1.38 -9.70 -8.57
C ASP A 43 -0.26 -9.27 -7.65
N VAL A 44 0.31 -8.07 -7.84
CA VAL A 44 1.42 -7.60 -6.99
C VAL A 44 0.96 -7.29 -5.58
N MET A 45 -0.24 -6.72 -5.42
CA MET A 45 -0.80 -6.44 -4.10
C MET A 45 -1.05 -7.74 -3.33
N GLU A 46 -1.62 -8.74 -3.98
CA GLU A 46 -1.84 -10.06 -3.39
C GLU A 46 -0.53 -10.68 -2.90
N LYS A 47 0.50 -10.65 -3.75
CA LYS A 47 1.79 -11.23 -3.43
C LYS A 47 2.49 -10.49 -2.27
N GLU A 48 2.57 -9.17 -2.37
CA GLU A 48 3.36 -8.37 -1.43
C GLU A 48 2.70 -8.24 -0.05
N TYR A 49 1.38 -8.20 0.00
CA TYR A 49 0.64 -8.09 1.26
C TYR A 49 0.06 -9.42 1.74
N ASP A 50 0.33 -10.52 1.02
CA ASP A 50 -0.20 -11.85 1.34
C ASP A 50 -1.73 -11.81 1.53
N LEU A 51 -2.41 -11.25 0.52
CA LEU A 51 -3.87 -11.06 0.58
C LEU A 51 -4.58 -12.39 0.38
N HIS A 52 -5.39 -12.75 1.35
CA HIS A 52 -6.20 -13.98 1.30
C HIS A 52 -7.34 -13.89 2.29
N THR A 53 -8.32 -14.73 2.12
CA THR A 53 -9.39 -14.94 3.10
C THR A 53 -9.24 -16.35 3.69
N SER A 54 -10.09 -16.69 4.65
CA SER A 54 -10.04 -18.00 5.32
C SER A 54 -10.18 -19.18 4.37
N ASP A 55 -10.80 -19.00 3.19
CA ASP A 55 -10.94 -20.04 2.17
C ASP A 55 -9.85 -19.99 1.10
N GLY A 56 -8.87 -19.10 1.23
CA GLY A 56 -7.74 -18.99 0.32
C GLY A 56 -7.94 -18.03 -0.86
N THR A 57 -9.11 -17.42 -0.99
CA THR A 57 -9.42 -16.44 -2.06
C THR A 57 -9.79 -15.09 -1.46
N TRP A 58 -9.83 -14.03 -2.27
CA TRP A 58 -10.17 -12.70 -1.76
C TRP A 58 -11.03 -11.87 -2.73
N GLY A 59 -11.70 -12.51 -3.68
CA GLY A 59 -12.64 -11.86 -4.58
C GLY A 59 -12.03 -10.99 -5.68
N ARG A 60 -10.83 -10.47 -5.52
CA ARG A 60 -10.04 -9.71 -6.50
C ARG A 60 -10.83 -8.56 -7.15
N ASN A 61 -11.41 -7.72 -6.31
CA ASN A 61 -12.10 -6.50 -6.71
C ASN A 61 -11.72 -5.38 -5.73
N TRP A 62 -12.12 -4.13 -6.05
CA TRP A 62 -11.74 -2.97 -5.25
C TRP A 62 -12.28 -3.05 -3.81
N ASP A 63 -13.51 -3.49 -3.63
CA ASP A 63 -14.12 -3.58 -2.29
C ASP A 63 -13.40 -4.62 -1.44
N ALA A 64 -13.07 -5.77 -2.02
CA ALA A 64 -12.33 -6.82 -1.33
C ALA A 64 -10.91 -6.36 -0.99
N LEU A 65 -10.26 -5.60 -1.88
CA LEU A 65 -8.94 -5.04 -1.62
C LEU A 65 -8.99 -4.05 -0.44
N ASP A 66 -9.99 -3.17 -0.42
CA ASP A 66 -10.16 -2.23 0.68
C ASP A 66 -10.37 -2.95 2.00
N ASP A 67 -11.21 -3.98 2.03
CA ASP A 67 -11.45 -4.74 3.25
C ASP A 67 -10.18 -5.35 3.81
N LEU A 68 -9.33 -5.91 2.96
CA LEU A 68 -8.08 -6.52 3.40
C LEU A 68 -7.02 -5.47 3.78
N MET A 69 -6.91 -4.38 3.03
CA MET A 69 -5.95 -3.31 3.35
C MET A 69 -6.35 -2.54 4.61
N ASP A 70 -7.61 -2.53 4.97
CA ASP A 70 -8.10 -1.96 6.22
C ASP A 70 -8.09 -2.97 7.39
N ASP A 71 -7.61 -4.18 7.15
CA ASP A 71 -7.46 -5.22 8.17
C ASP A 71 -5.99 -5.45 8.52
N LEU A 72 -5.22 -6.06 7.63
CA LEU A 72 -3.78 -6.34 7.79
C LEU A 72 -3.42 -6.99 9.14
N SER A 73 -4.36 -7.73 9.75
CA SER A 73 -4.17 -8.34 11.08
C SER A 73 -3.07 -9.41 11.10
N TRP A 74 -2.73 -9.97 9.92
CA TRP A 74 -1.68 -10.97 9.78
C TRP A 74 -0.28 -10.35 9.66
N ILE A 75 -0.17 -9.02 9.60
CA ILE A 75 1.10 -8.30 9.52
C ILE A 75 1.35 -7.63 10.87
N PRO A 76 2.34 -8.09 11.65
CA PRO A 76 2.52 -7.60 13.02
C PRO A 76 3.13 -6.21 13.14
N GLN A 77 3.86 -5.73 12.12
CA GLN A 77 4.53 -4.44 12.20
C GLN A 77 3.53 -3.29 12.27
N GLN A 78 3.81 -2.30 13.11
CA GLN A 78 3.00 -1.09 13.24
C GLN A 78 3.39 -0.01 12.24
N LYS A 79 4.58 -0.11 11.65
CA LYS A 79 5.07 0.81 10.64
C LYS A 79 5.03 0.12 9.28
N HIS A 80 4.46 0.82 8.29
CA HIS A 80 4.34 0.33 6.92
C HIS A 80 4.90 1.35 5.95
N VAL A 81 5.67 0.87 4.98
CA VAL A 81 6.12 1.67 3.85
C VAL A 81 5.73 0.94 2.56
N LEU A 82 5.08 1.66 1.68
CA LEU A 82 4.82 1.21 0.31
C LEU A 82 5.55 2.15 -0.63
N ALA A 83 6.51 1.64 -1.37
CA ALA A 83 7.30 2.40 -2.33
C ALA A 83 6.97 1.92 -3.74
N ILE A 84 6.64 2.86 -4.63
CA ILE A 84 6.33 2.55 -6.02
C ILE A 84 7.38 3.24 -6.90
N HIS A 85 8.30 2.43 -7.43
CA HIS A 85 9.35 2.90 -8.34
C HIS A 85 8.78 3.17 -9.72
N THR A 86 9.33 4.17 -10.41
CA THR A 86 8.91 4.54 -11.76
C THR A 86 7.40 4.73 -11.84
N TYR A 87 6.89 5.47 -10.86
CA TYR A 87 5.45 5.66 -10.68
C TYR A 87 4.77 6.26 -11.90
N SER A 88 5.45 7.15 -12.64
CA SER A 88 4.91 7.78 -13.86
C SER A 88 4.56 6.76 -14.94
N LYS A 89 5.20 5.59 -14.96
CA LYS A 89 4.93 4.53 -15.92
C LYS A 89 3.82 3.58 -15.47
N MET A 90 3.50 3.57 -14.19
CA MET A 90 2.47 2.71 -13.64
C MET A 90 1.10 3.08 -14.22
N LEU A 91 0.42 2.11 -14.81
CA LEU A 91 -0.92 2.29 -15.38
C LEU A 91 -0.99 3.46 -16.36
N SER A 92 0.09 3.72 -17.12
CA SER A 92 0.18 4.89 -17.99
C SER A 92 -0.86 4.88 -19.11
N ARG A 93 -1.38 3.70 -19.49
CA ARG A 93 -2.43 3.54 -20.50
C ARG A 93 -3.80 3.25 -19.90
N ASP A 94 -3.90 3.19 -18.59
CA ASP A 94 -5.16 2.95 -17.87
C ASP A 94 -5.29 3.98 -16.75
N LYS A 95 -5.51 5.21 -17.13
CA LYS A 95 -5.56 6.34 -16.20
C LYS A 95 -6.68 6.22 -15.18
N LYS A 96 -7.80 5.60 -15.58
CA LYS A 96 -8.93 5.41 -14.68
C LYS A 96 -8.57 4.48 -13.52
N THR A 97 -7.93 3.36 -13.81
CA THR A 97 -7.45 2.45 -12.76
C THR A 97 -6.43 3.13 -11.87
N LYS A 98 -5.53 3.95 -12.44
CA LYS A 98 -4.54 4.70 -11.67
C LYS A 98 -5.20 5.67 -10.70
N GLU A 99 -6.23 6.40 -11.15
CA GLU A 99 -6.98 7.32 -10.30
C GLU A 99 -7.68 6.59 -9.15
N ILE A 100 -8.33 5.46 -9.45
CA ILE A 100 -8.98 4.65 -8.42
C ILE A 100 -7.97 4.17 -7.39
N PHE A 101 -6.83 3.68 -7.83
CA PHE A 101 -5.78 3.21 -6.92
C PHE A 101 -5.23 4.35 -6.06
N ASN A 102 -5.02 5.53 -6.64
CA ASN A 102 -4.57 6.69 -5.88
C ASN A 102 -5.57 7.09 -4.80
N ASP A 103 -6.86 7.04 -5.12
CA ASP A 103 -7.91 7.31 -4.15
C ASP A 103 -7.92 6.25 -3.04
N CYS A 104 -7.73 4.99 -3.39
CA CYS A 104 -7.59 3.91 -2.42
C CYS A 104 -6.42 4.17 -1.46
N LEU A 105 -5.26 4.54 -1.98
CA LEU A 105 -4.09 4.85 -1.15
C LEU A 105 -4.42 5.92 -0.11
N LYS A 106 -5.08 7.00 -0.52
CA LYS A 106 -5.47 8.07 0.39
C LYS A 106 -6.43 7.57 1.47
N CYS A 107 -7.39 6.73 1.09
CA CYS A 107 -8.36 6.17 2.03
C CYS A 107 -7.70 5.23 3.04
N TRP A 108 -6.79 4.36 2.60
CA TRP A 108 -6.07 3.45 3.49
C TRP A 108 -5.19 4.21 4.48
N LEU A 109 -4.49 5.25 4.02
CA LEU A 109 -3.66 6.08 4.89
C LEU A 109 -4.49 6.76 5.97
N LYS A 110 -5.65 7.30 5.61
CA LYS A 110 -6.57 7.92 6.55
C LYS A 110 -7.14 6.90 7.54
N PHE A 111 -7.50 5.72 7.06
CA PHE A 111 -8.01 4.66 7.92
C PHE A 111 -7.02 4.33 9.03
N TRP A 112 -5.76 4.08 8.67
CA TRP A 112 -4.73 3.68 9.63
C TRP A 112 -4.25 4.83 10.52
N GLU A 113 -4.40 6.07 10.06
CA GLU A 113 -4.04 7.23 10.88
C GLU A 113 -5.03 7.47 12.00
N LYS A 114 -6.34 7.33 11.73
CA LYS A 114 -7.36 7.70 12.70
C LYS A 114 -8.66 6.89 12.65
N ASP A 115 -9.15 6.52 11.49
CA ASP A 115 -10.49 5.91 11.37
C ASP A 115 -10.57 4.55 12.05
N VAL A 116 -9.48 3.81 12.11
CA VAL A 116 -9.41 2.51 12.77
C VAL A 116 -9.83 2.60 14.24
N LEU A 117 -9.58 3.72 14.89
CA LEU A 117 -9.94 3.93 16.30
C LEU A 117 -11.46 3.96 16.50
N TYR A 118 -12.20 4.29 15.45
CA TYR A 118 -13.67 4.40 15.49
C TYR A 118 -14.36 3.20 14.85
N CYS A 119 -13.72 2.55 13.89
CA CYS A 119 -14.31 1.49 13.08
C CYS A 119 -14.05 0.09 13.63
N VAL A 120 -13.01 -0.08 14.45
CA VAL A 120 -12.57 -1.39 14.95
C VAL A 120 -12.53 -1.38 16.46
N VAL A 121 -13.12 -2.40 17.09
CA VAL A 121 -13.06 -2.56 18.55
C VAL A 121 -11.60 -2.79 18.94
N GLU A 122 -11.12 -1.98 19.90
CA GLU A 122 -9.71 -1.98 20.31
C GLU A 122 -8.73 -1.74 19.16
N GLY A 123 -9.19 -0.99 18.15
CA GLY A 123 -8.37 -0.67 16.98
C GLY A 123 -7.14 0.13 17.36
N LYS A 124 -6.04 -0.13 16.64
CA LYS A 124 -4.76 0.58 16.81
C LYS A 124 -4.33 1.19 15.50
N THR A 125 -3.81 2.40 15.57
CA THR A 125 -3.27 3.09 14.39
C THR A 125 -2.01 2.38 13.89
N LYS A 126 -1.74 2.57 12.59
CA LYS A 126 -0.47 2.17 11.97
C LYS A 126 0.15 3.40 11.30
N GLU A 127 1.46 3.54 11.43
CA GLU A 127 2.21 4.51 10.66
C GLU A 127 2.37 3.96 9.26
N PHE A 128 1.84 4.66 8.26
CA PHE A 128 1.82 4.19 6.88
C PHE A 128 2.27 5.33 5.96
N THR A 129 3.38 5.12 5.26
CA THR A 129 3.91 6.09 4.32
C THR A 129 4.00 5.47 2.94
N VAL A 130 3.56 6.21 1.93
CA VAL A 130 3.66 5.81 0.53
C VAL A 130 4.65 6.73 -0.17
N TYR A 131 5.66 6.15 -0.81
CA TYR A 131 6.61 6.90 -1.63
C TYR A 131 6.32 6.65 -3.11
N LEU A 132 6.10 7.74 -3.83
CA LEU A 132 5.96 7.69 -5.29
C LEU A 132 7.29 8.19 -5.87
N ILE A 133 8.00 7.31 -6.57
CA ILE A 133 9.39 7.51 -6.96
C ILE A 133 9.51 7.65 -8.46
N ASP A 134 10.14 8.74 -8.88
CA ASP A 134 10.49 8.98 -10.30
C ASP A 134 11.88 9.55 -10.45
#